data_04a8797ec9fa88295d4f7c4016af5258
#
_entry.id   04a8797ec9fa88295d4f7c4016af5258
#
_cell.length_a   1.000
_cell.length_b   1.000
_cell.length_c   1.000
_cell.angle_alpha   90.00
_cell.angle_beta   90.00
_cell.angle_gamma   90.00
#
_symmetry.space_group_name_H-M   'P 1'
#
loop_
_entity.id
_entity.type
_entity.pdbx_description
1 polymer ?
#
loop_
_entity_poly.entity_id
_entity_poly.type
_entity_poly.pdbx_seq_one_letter_code
_entity_poly.pdbx_strand_id
1 'polypeptide(L)'
;CSTEILSLSPASLREMALESLPPWPDDMVLSGTNEHGQKILHEGEFVIALYEAMPATIDVAIPYTYDEYVLVLEGSVVLTSTEGVRQEYQTGDQFLVPQGWTGTWEMPGRFRELIIVETDQWEASDSLLAALFASPPKAGSSAPAVLPLLANTLQQAELDSLPPWPEGVVITGTNAHGQKVLHEGQLVSVLYGAEAALLEVGAPFPYDEYVFVVEGEVFLTSKGGSPKTFGVWDSFLVPEVW
;
A
#
# COMPACT_ATOMS: atom_id res chain seq x y z
N CYS A 1 -2.67 12.29 16.91
CA CYS A 1 -2.87 10.93 16.38
C CYS A 1 -4.29 10.49 16.72
N SER A 2 -5.05 10.01 15.74
CA SER A 2 -6.36 9.39 15.98
C SER A 2 -6.15 8.00 16.55
N THR A 3 -6.87 7.66 17.61
CA THR A 3 -6.88 6.30 18.19
C THR A 3 -8.03 5.45 17.63
N GLU A 4 -8.68 5.92 16.57
CA GLU A 4 -9.80 5.22 15.94
C GLU A 4 -9.38 4.52 14.66
N ILE A 5 -9.98 3.35 14.40
CA ILE A 5 -9.85 2.65 13.12
C ILE A 5 -10.27 3.59 11.98
N LEU A 6 -9.37 3.79 11.02
CA LEU A 6 -9.65 4.56 9.81
C LEU A 6 -10.18 3.62 8.72
N SER A 7 -11.44 3.80 8.34
CA SER A 7 -12.03 3.09 7.19
C SER A 7 -11.54 3.71 5.88
N LEU A 8 -11.03 2.85 4.99
CA LEU A 8 -10.47 3.22 3.68
C LEU A 8 -11.26 2.51 2.56
N SER A 9 -12.60 2.64 2.61
CA SER A 9 -13.50 2.03 1.62
C SER A 9 -13.17 2.52 0.20
N PRO A 10 -12.92 1.63 -0.77
CA PRO A 10 -12.59 2.02 -2.15
C PRO A 10 -13.64 2.93 -2.79
N ALA A 11 -14.93 2.71 -2.52
CA ALA A 11 -16.01 3.56 -3.03
C ALA A 11 -15.86 5.02 -2.56
N SER A 12 -15.60 5.24 -1.26
CA SER A 12 -15.39 6.57 -0.69
C SER A 12 -14.12 7.23 -1.23
N LEU A 13 -13.05 6.43 -1.40
CA LEU A 13 -11.76 6.93 -1.88
C LEU A 13 -11.81 7.37 -3.35
N ARG A 14 -12.64 6.75 -4.18
CA ARG A 14 -12.83 7.12 -5.59
C ARG A 14 -13.46 8.49 -5.78
N GLU A 15 -14.31 8.91 -4.84
CA GLU A 15 -15.08 10.16 -4.92
C GLU A 15 -14.39 11.34 -4.23
N MET A 16 -13.27 11.12 -3.53
CA MET A 16 -12.58 12.19 -2.81
C MET A 16 -11.94 13.19 -3.77
N ALA A 17 -12.10 14.48 -3.46
CA ALA A 17 -11.37 15.54 -4.14
C ALA A 17 -9.89 15.50 -3.76
N LEU A 18 -9.02 15.69 -4.75
CA LEU A 18 -7.58 15.76 -4.61
C LEU A 18 -7.07 17.17 -4.82
N GLU A 19 -5.93 17.48 -4.22
CA GLU A 19 -5.19 18.71 -4.45
C GLU A 19 -4.26 18.52 -5.64
N SER A 20 -4.26 19.49 -6.57
CA SER A 20 -3.35 19.45 -7.72
C SER A 20 -1.91 19.56 -7.27
N LEU A 21 -1.06 18.73 -7.84
CA LEU A 21 0.38 18.80 -7.64
C LEU A 21 1.06 19.63 -8.74
N PRO A 22 2.26 20.16 -8.46
CA PRO A 22 3.10 20.73 -9.51
C PRO A 22 3.35 19.69 -10.62
N PRO A 23 3.43 20.10 -11.89
CA PRO A 23 3.70 19.16 -12.99
C PRO A 23 5.04 18.45 -12.78
N TRP A 24 5.10 17.20 -13.25
CA TRP A 24 6.39 16.48 -13.34
C TRP A 24 7.37 17.25 -14.24
N PRO A 25 8.68 17.10 -14.02
CA PRO A 25 9.69 17.58 -14.97
C PRO A 25 9.38 17.12 -16.40
N ASP A 26 9.55 18.01 -17.38
CA ASP A 26 9.19 17.74 -18.77
C ASP A 26 9.90 16.52 -19.37
N ASP A 27 11.11 16.23 -18.92
CA ASP A 27 11.93 15.08 -19.34
C ASP A 27 11.43 13.74 -18.77
N MET A 28 10.60 13.76 -17.74
CA MET A 28 9.94 12.56 -17.20
C MET A 28 8.69 12.18 -17.99
N VAL A 29 8.00 13.10 -18.65
CA VAL A 29 6.75 12.83 -19.36
C VAL A 29 7.06 12.40 -20.79
N LEU A 30 7.01 11.10 -21.07
CA LEU A 30 7.26 10.56 -22.41
C LEU A 30 6.09 10.82 -23.37
N SER A 31 4.86 10.81 -22.84
CA SER A 31 3.65 11.08 -23.61
C SER A 31 2.47 11.38 -22.70
N GLY A 32 1.42 12.01 -23.25
CA GLY A 32 0.17 12.28 -22.55
C GLY A 32 0.14 13.64 -21.87
N THR A 33 -0.62 13.74 -20.80
CA THR A 33 -0.80 14.98 -20.03
C THR A 33 0.16 15.04 -18.84
N ASN A 34 0.34 16.23 -18.27
CA ASN A 34 1.14 16.43 -17.07
C ASN A 34 0.25 17.00 -15.94
N GLU A 35 -0.85 16.27 -15.66
CA GLU A 35 -1.83 16.64 -14.66
C GLU A 35 -1.98 15.50 -13.65
N HIS A 36 -1.69 15.81 -12.41
CA HIS A 36 -1.81 14.86 -11.30
C HIS A 36 -2.14 15.58 -9.98
N GLY A 37 -2.58 14.80 -9.01
CA GLY A 37 -2.98 15.32 -7.70
C GLY A 37 -2.89 14.27 -6.62
N GLN A 38 -2.93 14.73 -5.37
CA GLN A 38 -2.89 13.85 -4.21
C GLN A 38 -3.75 14.35 -3.06
N LYS A 39 -3.99 13.46 -2.10
CA LYS A 39 -4.56 13.79 -0.80
C LYS A 39 -3.99 12.85 0.26
N ILE A 40 -3.38 13.40 1.30
CA ILE A 40 -2.92 12.63 2.44
C ILE A 40 -4.13 12.24 3.31
N LEU A 41 -4.24 10.97 3.64
CA LEU A 41 -5.31 10.40 4.47
C LEU A 41 -4.84 10.09 5.88
N HIS A 42 -3.57 9.73 6.04
CA HIS A 42 -2.95 9.39 7.32
C HIS A 42 -1.46 9.73 7.31
N GLU A 43 -0.97 10.20 8.42
CA GLU A 43 0.44 10.42 8.72
C GLU A 43 0.73 9.81 10.09
N GLY A 44 1.51 8.76 10.13
CA GLY A 44 1.94 8.00 11.32
C GLY A 44 3.30 7.37 11.07
N GLU A 45 3.49 6.09 11.36
CA GLU A 45 4.71 5.36 10.98
C GLU A 45 4.86 5.25 9.47
N PHE A 46 3.73 5.22 8.76
CA PHE A 46 3.68 5.38 7.30
C PHE A 46 2.64 6.42 6.89
N VAL A 47 2.84 6.98 5.73
CA VAL A 47 1.89 7.87 5.07
C VAL A 47 0.96 7.04 4.20
N ILE A 48 -0.35 7.27 4.33
CA ILE A 48 -1.34 6.79 3.38
C ILE A 48 -1.84 7.99 2.59
N ALA A 49 -1.73 7.94 1.28
CA ALA A 49 -2.23 9.00 0.39
C ALA A 49 -3.04 8.44 -0.77
N LEU A 50 -3.96 9.25 -1.26
CA LEU A 50 -4.55 9.07 -2.57
C LEU A 50 -3.69 9.82 -3.58
N TYR A 51 -3.50 9.21 -4.74
CA TYR A 51 -2.83 9.79 -5.87
C TYR A 51 -3.63 9.55 -7.15
N GLU A 52 -3.64 10.53 -8.02
CA GLU A 52 -4.33 10.46 -9.31
C GLU A 52 -3.50 11.11 -10.39
N ALA A 53 -3.49 10.49 -11.56
CA ALA A 53 -2.90 11.06 -12.76
C ALA A 53 -3.87 10.95 -13.95
N MET A 54 -3.86 11.98 -14.80
CA MET A 54 -4.50 11.92 -16.10
C MET A 54 -3.63 11.07 -17.07
N PRO A 55 -4.15 10.62 -18.22
CA PRO A 55 -3.43 9.73 -19.12
C PRO A 55 -2.02 10.22 -19.45
N ALA A 56 -1.02 9.44 -19.11
CA ALA A 56 0.38 9.76 -19.32
C ALA A 56 1.27 8.51 -19.32
N THR A 57 2.44 8.62 -19.92
CA THR A 57 3.56 7.70 -19.73
C THR A 57 4.71 8.46 -19.11
N ILE A 58 5.17 7.98 -17.95
CA ILE A 58 6.21 8.61 -17.13
C ILE A 58 7.47 7.74 -17.16
N ASP A 59 8.62 8.36 -17.38
CA ASP A 59 9.93 7.71 -17.25
C ASP A 59 10.44 7.86 -15.80
N VAL A 60 10.61 6.74 -15.13
CA VAL A 60 11.23 6.64 -13.81
C VAL A 60 12.68 6.19 -14.00
N ALA A 61 13.48 7.07 -14.58
CA ALA A 61 14.91 6.83 -14.78
C ALA A 61 15.72 6.85 -13.50
N ILE A 62 15.22 7.54 -12.48
CA ILE A 62 15.83 7.63 -11.15
C ILE A 62 15.23 6.53 -10.28
N PRO A 63 16.08 5.67 -9.66
CA PRO A 63 15.57 4.57 -8.84
C PRO A 63 14.67 5.05 -7.70
N TYR A 64 13.56 4.33 -7.48
CA TYR A 64 12.71 4.54 -6.32
C TYR A 64 13.57 4.55 -5.04
N THR A 65 13.37 5.56 -4.22
CA THR A 65 14.13 5.73 -2.97
C THR A 65 13.49 5.03 -1.79
N TYR A 66 12.27 4.53 -1.98
CA TYR A 66 11.45 3.86 -0.97
C TYR A 66 10.67 2.69 -1.57
N ASP A 67 10.16 1.83 -0.69
CA ASP A 67 9.10 0.88 -1.04
C ASP A 67 7.77 1.62 -1.12
N GLU A 68 7.01 1.38 -2.19
CA GLU A 68 5.67 1.94 -2.36
C GLU A 68 4.65 0.82 -2.55
N TYR A 69 3.74 0.67 -1.60
CA TYR A 69 2.56 -0.16 -1.80
C TYR A 69 1.50 0.61 -2.56
N VAL A 70 0.85 -0.06 -3.51
CA VAL A 70 -0.19 0.50 -4.38
C VAL A 70 -1.42 -0.40 -4.41
N LEU A 71 -2.59 0.21 -4.19
CA LEU A 71 -3.91 -0.37 -4.50
C LEU A 71 -4.54 0.47 -5.61
N VAL A 72 -4.83 -0.16 -6.74
CA VAL A 72 -5.48 0.52 -7.88
C VAL A 72 -6.98 0.71 -7.58
N LEU A 73 -7.40 1.95 -7.46
CA LEU A 73 -8.79 2.33 -7.17
C LEU A 73 -9.61 2.56 -8.44
N GLU A 74 -8.99 3.08 -9.50
CA GLU A 74 -9.62 3.37 -10.79
C GLU A 74 -8.60 3.31 -11.93
N GLY A 75 -9.02 2.78 -13.07
CA GLY A 75 -8.21 2.70 -14.27
C GLY A 75 -7.25 1.51 -14.29
N SER A 76 -6.18 1.66 -15.02
CA SER A 76 -5.12 0.66 -15.15
C SER A 76 -3.77 1.32 -15.31
N VAL A 77 -2.73 0.57 -14.99
CA VAL A 77 -1.34 0.98 -15.15
C VAL A 77 -0.50 -0.17 -15.72
N VAL A 78 0.43 0.17 -16.58
CA VAL A 78 1.44 -0.77 -17.08
C VAL A 78 2.80 -0.31 -16.59
N LEU A 79 3.46 -1.16 -15.85
CA LEU A 79 4.84 -0.96 -15.40
C LEU A 79 5.77 -1.77 -16.28
N THR A 80 6.76 -1.11 -16.87
CA THR A 80 7.80 -1.80 -17.65
C THR A 80 9.16 -1.44 -17.05
N SER A 81 9.84 -2.43 -16.44
CA SER A 81 11.17 -2.19 -15.87
C SER A 81 12.20 -1.86 -16.97
N THR A 82 13.31 -1.24 -16.58
CA THR A 82 14.44 -1.01 -17.50
C THR A 82 15.01 -2.29 -18.10
N GLU A 83 14.77 -3.45 -17.48
CA GLU A 83 15.12 -4.77 -18.01
C GLU A 83 14.08 -5.33 -19.00
N GLY A 84 12.98 -4.60 -19.25
CA GLY A 84 11.92 -4.97 -20.18
C GLY A 84 10.83 -5.88 -19.59
N VAL A 85 10.78 -6.09 -18.28
CA VAL A 85 9.71 -6.84 -17.64
C VAL A 85 8.45 -5.97 -17.57
N ARG A 86 7.40 -6.40 -18.28
CA ARG A 86 6.12 -5.69 -18.37
C ARG A 86 5.09 -6.35 -17.44
N GLN A 87 4.46 -5.55 -16.60
CA GLN A 87 3.40 -5.95 -15.67
C GLN A 87 2.23 -4.98 -15.80
N GLU A 88 1.00 -5.49 -15.80
CA GLU A 88 -0.22 -4.69 -15.94
C GLU A 88 -1.13 -4.93 -14.74
N TYR A 89 -1.66 -3.84 -14.18
CA TYR A 89 -2.56 -3.83 -13.04
C TYR A 89 -3.78 -2.98 -13.34
N GLN A 90 -4.92 -3.41 -12.85
CA GLN A 90 -6.22 -2.76 -13.05
C GLN A 90 -6.93 -2.54 -11.73
N THR A 91 -8.05 -1.85 -11.77
CA THR A 91 -8.90 -1.60 -10.59
C THR A 91 -9.09 -2.85 -9.73
N GLY A 92 -8.73 -2.74 -8.44
CA GLY A 92 -8.78 -3.82 -7.46
C GLY A 92 -7.47 -4.58 -7.29
N ASP A 93 -6.51 -4.44 -8.20
CA ASP A 93 -5.20 -5.06 -8.07
C ASP A 93 -4.31 -4.30 -7.08
N GLN A 94 -3.41 -5.03 -6.46
CA GLN A 94 -2.41 -4.51 -5.55
C GLN A 94 -1.02 -4.94 -5.99
N PHE A 95 -0.04 -4.08 -5.75
CA PHE A 95 1.37 -4.39 -5.97
C PHE A 95 2.26 -3.54 -5.07
N LEU A 96 3.52 -3.94 -4.97
CA LEU A 96 4.55 -3.18 -4.28
C LEU A 96 5.68 -2.88 -5.26
N VAL A 97 6.00 -1.59 -5.39
CA VAL A 97 7.19 -1.11 -6.09
C VAL A 97 8.33 -1.03 -5.09
N PRO A 98 9.35 -1.87 -5.19
CA PRO A 98 10.43 -1.88 -4.21
C PRO A 98 11.42 -0.76 -4.44
N GLN A 99 12.08 -0.34 -3.37
CA GLN A 99 13.22 0.58 -3.43
C GLN A 99 14.23 0.11 -4.50
N GLY A 100 14.71 1.04 -5.31
CA GLY A 100 15.69 0.78 -6.38
C GLY A 100 15.07 0.42 -7.73
N TRP A 101 13.75 0.29 -7.83
CA TRP A 101 13.09 0.04 -9.11
C TRP A 101 13.23 1.23 -10.08
N THR A 102 13.41 0.93 -11.37
CA THR A 102 13.43 1.88 -12.48
C THR A 102 12.63 1.33 -13.66
N GLY A 103 12.03 2.21 -14.43
CA GLY A 103 11.24 1.81 -15.58
C GLY A 103 10.24 2.88 -16.02
N THR A 104 9.18 2.48 -16.69
CA THR A 104 8.11 3.38 -17.12
C THR A 104 6.79 3.02 -16.46
N TRP A 105 6.01 4.06 -16.14
CA TRP A 105 4.60 3.98 -15.74
C TRP A 105 3.75 4.46 -16.90
N GLU A 106 2.97 3.59 -17.50
CA GLU A 106 2.02 3.92 -18.55
C GLU A 106 0.60 3.85 -17.98
N MET A 107 -0.08 4.97 -17.95
CA MET A 107 -1.46 5.13 -17.51
C MET A 107 -2.30 5.48 -18.77
N PRO A 108 -2.96 4.50 -19.40
CA PRO A 108 -3.68 4.72 -20.66
C PRO A 108 -4.95 5.54 -20.50
N GLY A 109 -5.49 5.63 -19.29
CA GLY A 109 -6.64 6.42 -18.92
C GLY A 109 -6.40 7.17 -17.62
N ARG A 110 -7.43 7.82 -17.08
CA ARG A 110 -7.38 8.34 -15.70
C ARG A 110 -7.04 7.18 -14.77
N PHE A 111 -6.05 7.38 -13.94
CA PHE A 111 -5.55 6.40 -12.99
C PHE A 111 -5.58 6.95 -11.58
N ARG A 112 -6.22 6.24 -10.66
CA ARG A 112 -6.28 6.61 -9.24
C ARG A 112 -5.84 5.44 -8.39
N GLU A 113 -5.04 5.73 -7.38
CA GLU A 113 -4.47 4.74 -6.49
C GLU A 113 -4.46 5.22 -5.03
N LEU A 114 -4.44 4.26 -4.10
CA LEU A 114 -4.02 4.47 -2.72
C LEU A 114 -2.58 3.99 -2.62
N ILE A 115 -1.72 4.84 -2.06
CA ILE A 115 -0.31 4.55 -1.84
C ILE A 115 0.02 4.54 -0.35
N ILE A 116 0.98 3.69 0.02
CA ILE A 116 1.56 3.64 1.36
C ILE A 116 3.08 3.69 1.22
N VAL A 117 3.68 4.63 1.94
CA VAL A 117 5.13 4.84 1.99
C VAL A 117 5.52 5.06 3.45
N GLU A 118 6.68 4.57 3.86
CA GLU A 118 7.23 4.82 5.19
C GLU A 118 7.47 6.33 5.38
N THR A 119 7.11 6.86 6.55
CA THR A 119 7.01 8.32 6.79
C THR A 119 8.34 9.03 6.63
N ASP A 120 9.44 8.50 7.17
CA ASP A 120 10.76 9.13 7.06
C ASP A 120 11.21 9.24 5.59
N GLN A 121 10.81 8.27 4.76
CA GLN A 121 11.09 8.27 3.33
C GLN A 121 10.20 9.24 2.56
N TRP A 122 8.94 9.36 2.98
CA TRP A 122 8.00 10.34 2.42
C TRP A 122 8.50 11.77 2.63
N GLU A 123 8.89 12.09 3.87
CA GLU A 123 9.44 13.41 4.21
C GLU A 123 10.76 13.69 3.48
N ALA A 124 11.62 12.66 3.35
CA ALA A 124 12.85 12.75 2.58
C ALA A 124 12.60 12.98 1.08
N SER A 125 11.49 12.46 0.52
CA SER A 125 11.17 12.63 -0.91
C SER A 125 10.87 14.08 -1.28
N ASP A 126 10.30 14.87 -0.38
CA ASP A 126 10.10 16.32 -0.59
C ASP A 126 11.43 17.10 -0.68
N SER A 127 12.45 16.62 0.02
CA SER A 127 13.83 17.16 -0.11
C SER A 127 14.65 16.44 -1.19
N LEU A 128 14.17 15.30 -1.70
CA LEU A 128 14.86 14.46 -2.68
C LEU A 128 14.80 15.00 -4.09
N LEU A 129 13.81 15.80 -4.46
CA LEU A 129 13.89 16.58 -5.71
C LEU A 129 15.16 17.44 -5.74
N ALA A 130 15.66 17.87 -4.58
CA ALA A 130 16.94 18.55 -4.45
C ALA A 130 18.14 17.58 -4.38
N ALA A 131 17.98 16.38 -3.83
CA ALA A 131 19.05 15.38 -3.68
C ALA A 131 19.22 14.49 -4.93
N LEU A 132 18.18 14.33 -5.76
CA LEU A 132 18.21 13.59 -7.02
C LEU A 132 19.19 14.18 -8.05
N PHE A 133 19.49 15.46 -7.93
CA PHE A 133 20.53 16.12 -8.73
C PHE A 133 21.95 15.93 -8.16
N ALA A 134 22.10 15.29 -6.98
CA ALA A 134 23.38 15.27 -6.27
C ALA A 134 24.14 13.93 -6.30
N SER A 135 23.52 12.79 -6.64
CA SER A 135 24.24 11.50 -6.64
C SER A 135 23.61 10.49 -7.63
N PRO A 136 24.30 10.13 -8.70
CA PRO A 136 23.85 9.04 -9.57
C PRO A 136 23.93 7.69 -8.81
N PRO A 137 22.95 6.77 -9.05
CA PRO A 137 22.98 5.46 -8.42
C PRO A 137 24.19 4.65 -8.85
N LYS A 138 24.72 3.82 -7.96
CA LYS A 138 25.81 2.89 -8.28
C LYS A 138 25.33 1.89 -9.33
N ALA A 139 25.94 1.91 -10.48
CA ALA A 139 25.75 0.87 -11.49
C ALA A 139 26.21 -0.49 -10.94
N GLY A 140 25.35 -1.52 -10.98
CA GLY A 140 25.80 -2.88 -10.76
C GLY A 140 24.89 -3.86 -10.03
N SER A 141 23.65 -3.54 -9.65
CA SER A 141 22.69 -4.56 -9.25
C SER A 141 21.51 -4.58 -10.23
N SER A 142 21.00 -5.78 -10.54
CA SER A 142 19.72 -5.90 -11.28
C SER A 142 18.65 -5.13 -10.51
N ALA A 143 17.84 -4.32 -11.22
CA ALA A 143 16.75 -3.60 -10.59
C ALA A 143 15.77 -4.60 -9.93
N PRO A 144 15.30 -4.35 -8.71
CA PRO A 144 14.35 -5.22 -8.07
C PRO A 144 13.04 -5.24 -8.88
N ALA A 145 12.35 -6.39 -8.86
CA ALA A 145 11.08 -6.53 -9.58
C ALA A 145 9.91 -6.01 -8.76
N VAL A 146 8.91 -5.43 -9.44
CA VAL A 146 7.61 -5.12 -8.81
C VAL A 146 6.98 -6.40 -8.31
N LEU A 147 6.50 -6.42 -7.07
CA LEU A 147 5.86 -7.56 -6.43
C LEU A 147 4.34 -7.48 -6.63
N PRO A 148 3.73 -8.37 -7.44
CA PRO A 148 2.27 -8.46 -7.53
C PRO A 148 1.68 -9.00 -6.22
N LEU A 149 0.64 -8.35 -5.71
CA LEU A 149 -0.11 -8.75 -4.52
C LEU A 149 -1.58 -9.03 -4.90
N LEU A 150 -1.78 -9.87 -5.93
CA LEU A 150 -3.10 -10.14 -6.49
C LEU A 150 -3.93 -11.02 -5.55
N ALA A 151 -5.15 -10.58 -5.26
CA ALA A 151 -6.03 -11.21 -4.28
C ALA A 151 -6.29 -12.70 -4.57
N ASN A 152 -6.52 -13.08 -5.82
CA ASN A 152 -6.74 -14.48 -6.22
C ASN A 152 -5.51 -15.36 -5.97
N THR A 153 -4.30 -14.82 -6.10
CA THR A 153 -3.05 -15.52 -5.78
C THR A 153 -2.86 -15.61 -4.26
N LEU A 154 -3.17 -14.53 -3.55
CA LEU A 154 -3.05 -14.47 -2.09
C LEU A 154 -4.03 -15.42 -1.40
N GLN A 155 -5.27 -15.54 -1.89
CA GLN A 155 -6.28 -16.49 -1.36
C GLN A 155 -5.85 -17.96 -1.46
N GLN A 156 -4.99 -18.31 -2.40
CA GLN A 156 -4.49 -19.68 -2.61
C GLN A 156 -3.14 -19.95 -1.94
N ALA A 157 -2.53 -18.95 -1.34
CA ALA A 157 -1.22 -19.09 -0.73
C ALA A 157 -1.31 -19.88 0.59
N GLU A 158 -0.40 -20.82 0.77
CA GLU A 158 -0.25 -21.53 2.05
C GLU A 158 0.37 -20.60 3.10
N LEU A 159 -0.18 -20.67 4.31
CA LEU A 159 0.32 -19.91 5.46
C LEU A 159 1.10 -20.82 6.40
N ASP A 160 2.18 -20.30 6.94
CA ASP A 160 2.90 -20.92 8.04
C ASP A 160 2.11 -20.75 9.34
N SER A 161 1.85 -21.85 10.05
CA SER A 161 1.15 -21.81 11.34
C SER A 161 1.92 -20.99 12.36
N LEU A 162 1.23 -20.10 13.04
CA LEU A 162 1.78 -19.35 14.16
C LEU A 162 1.50 -20.06 15.49
N PRO A 163 2.31 -19.80 16.52
CA PRO A 163 1.99 -20.21 17.89
C PRO A 163 0.60 -19.68 18.27
N PRO A 164 -0.16 -20.43 19.09
CA PRO A 164 -1.46 -19.98 19.54
C PRO A 164 -1.34 -18.63 20.30
N TRP A 165 -2.39 -17.80 20.20
CA TRP A 165 -2.45 -16.58 20.99
C TRP A 165 -2.36 -16.91 22.49
N PRO A 166 -1.81 -16.00 23.31
CA PRO A 166 -1.71 -16.17 24.75
C PRO A 166 -3.06 -16.49 25.41
N GLU A 167 -3.01 -17.20 26.52
CA GLU A 167 -4.19 -17.49 27.32
C GLU A 167 -4.90 -16.18 27.72
N GLY A 168 -6.22 -16.16 27.57
CA GLY A 168 -7.05 -14.98 27.88
C GLY A 168 -7.24 -14.01 26.74
N VAL A 169 -6.50 -14.13 25.62
CA VAL A 169 -6.72 -13.30 24.43
C VAL A 169 -7.91 -13.81 23.63
N VAL A 170 -8.07 -15.12 23.47
CA VAL A 170 -9.20 -15.73 22.77
C VAL A 170 -10.39 -15.84 23.71
N ILE A 171 -11.46 -15.08 23.44
CA ILE A 171 -12.72 -15.12 24.19
C ILE A 171 -13.57 -16.30 23.74
N THR A 172 -13.72 -16.47 22.43
CA THR A 172 -14.46 -17.59 21.82
C THR A 172 -13.85 -17.95 20.48
N GLY A 173 -14.12 -19.18 20.02
CA GLY A 173 -13.68 -19.67 18.73
C GLY A 173 -12.40 -20.49 18.79
N THR A 174 -11.68 -20.54 17.69
CA THR A 174 -10.45 -21.33 17.56
C THR A 174 -9.21 -20.49 17.82
N ASN A 175 -8.11 -21.12 18.19
CA ASN A 175 -6.81 -20.46 18.33
C ASN A 175 -5.86 -20.92 17.23
N ALA A 176 -6.35 -20.89 15.98
CA ALA A 176 -5.59 -21.30 14.80
C ALA A 176 -5.42 -20.11 13.87
N HIS A 177 -4.18 -19.71 13.63
CA HIS A 177 -3.81 -18.62 12.75
C HIS A 177 -2.45 -18.88 12.11
N GLY A 178 -2.17 -18.16 11.03
CA GLY A 178 -0.93 -18.30 10.29
C GLY A 178 -0.61 -17.05 9.50
N GLN A 179 0.61 -17.01 8.99
CA GLN A 179 1.09 -15.91 8.16
C GLN A 179 2.06 -16.38 7.09
N LYS A 180 2.25 -15.51 6.11
CA LYS A 180 3.32 -15.62 5.13
C LYS A 180 3.88 -14.22 4.87
N VAL A 181 5.16 -14.04 5.09
CA VAL A 181 5.85 -12.79 4.75
C VAL A 181 6.02 -12.74 3.23
N LEU A 182 5.52 -11.69 2.61
CA LEU A 182 5.55 -11.47 1.16
C LEU A 182 6.69 -10.54 0.76
N HIS A 183 7.00 -9.57 1.61
CA HIS A 183 8.08 -8.59 1.42
C HIS A 183 8.63 -8.12 2.76
N GLU A 184 9.92 -7.95 2.83
CA GLU A 184 10.64 -7.34 3.96
C GLU A 184 11.56 -6.25 3.41
N GLY A 185 11.22 -5.00 3.67
CA GLY A 185 11.97 -3.81 3.27
C GLY A 185 11.66 -2.68 4.23
N GLN A 186 11.52 -1.47 3.71
CA GLN A 186 11.01 -0.33 4.49
C GLN A 186 9.55 -0.54 4.87
N LEU A 187 8.78 -1.19 3.99
CA LEU A 187 7.49 -1.76 4.31
C LEU A 187 7.62 -3.28 4.50
N VAL A 188 6.89 -3.82 5.46
CA VAL A 188 6.72 -5.27 5.62
C VAL A 188 5.32 -5.64 5.15
N SER A 189 5.24 -6.49 4.12
CA SER A 189 3.97 -7.00 3.61
C SER A 189 3.77 -8.43 4.04
N VAL A 190 2.66 -8.70 4.71
CA VAL A 190 2.35 -10.02 5.29
C VAL A 190 0.95 -10.45 4.86
N LEU A 191 0.82 -11.67 4.40
CA LEU A 191 -0.45 -12.35 4.31
C LEU A 191 -0.72 -13.03 5.65
N TYR A 192 -1.82 -12.67 6.30
CA TYR A 192 -2.24 -13.21 7.59
C TYR A 192 -3.63 -13.82 7.47
N GLY A 193 -3.85 -14.93 8.13
CA GLY A 193 -5.14 -15.59 8.19
C GLY A 193 -5.41 -16.18 9.57
N ALA A 194 -6.68 -16.14 9.98
CA ALA A 194 -7.15 -16.74 11.22
C ALA A 194 -8.47 -17.47 10.98
N GLU A 195 -8.65 -18.58 11.68
CA GLU A 195 -9.95 -19.22 11.80
C GLU A 195 -10.91 -18.35 12.66
N ALA A 196 -12.20 -18.67 12.59
CA ALA A 196 -13.22 -17.89 13.31
C ALA A 196 -12.91 -17.81 14.82
N ALA A 197 -12.69 -16.59 15.29
CA ALA A 197 -12.37 -16.31 16.70
C ALA A 197 -12.83 -14.91 17.09
N LEU A 198 -13.09 -14.71 18.38
CA LEU A 198 -13.24 -13.42 19.01
C LEU A 198 -12.04 -13.20 19.94
N LEU A 199 -11.31 -12.12 19.69
CA LEU A 199 -10.12 -11.77 20.44
C LEU A 199 -10.34 -10.50 21.24
N GLU A 200 -9.76 -10.44 22.44
CA GLU A 200 -9.62 -9.20 23.20
C GLU A 200 -8.19 -8.68 23.08
N VAL A 201 -8.05 -7.51 22.44
CA VAL A 201 -6.76 -6.82 22.35
C VAL A 201 -6.60 -5.95 23.56
N GLY A 202 -5.95 -6.48 24.59
CA GLY A 202 -5.82 -5.84 25.91
C GLY A 202 -4.64 -4.86 26.05
N ALA A 203 -3.80 -4.77 25.02
CA ALA A 203 -2.67 -3.85 24.96
C ALA A 203 -2.79 -2.97 23.71
N PRO A 204 -2.32 -1.71 23.76
CA PRO A 204 -2.29 -0.85 22.59
C PRO A 204 -1.52 -1.51 21.42
N PHE A 205 -1.98 -1.28 20.19
CA PHE A 205 -1.25 -1.69 19.01
C PHE A 205 0.13 -1.03 19.00
N PRO A 206 1.19 -1.78 18.74
CA PRO A 206 2.55 -1.26 18.84
C PRO A 206 3.03 -0.51 17.58
N TYR A 207 2.24 -0.50 16.51
CA TYR A 207 2.54 0.12 15.21
C TYR A 207 1.26 0.42 14.43
N ASP A 208 1.38 1.22 13.39
CA ASP A 208 0.33 1.38 12.39
C ASP A 208 0.22 0.11 11.54
N GLU A 209 -1.00 -0.41 11.36
CA GLU A 209 -1.28 -1.57 10.53
C GLU A 209 -2.34 -1.26 9.48
N TYR A 210 -1.94 -1.23 8.21
CA TYR A 210 -2.88 -1.20 7.11
C TYR A 210 -3.31 -2.62 6.75
N VAL A 211 -4.61 -2.82 6.61
CA VAL A 211 -5.22 -4.12 6.28
C VAL A 211 -6.08 -4.00 5.04
N PHE A 212 -5.89 -4.92 4.11
CA PHE A 212 -6.78 -5.17 2.98
C PHE A 212 -7.35 -6.59 3.10
N VAL A 213 -8.68 -6.71 3.13
CA VAL A 213 -9.37 -7.99 3.34
C VAL A 213 -9.47 -8.76 2.03
N VAL A 214 -8.76 -9.87 1.92
CA VAL A 214 -8.78 -10.74 0.73
C VAL A 214 -9.80 -11.87 0.81
N GLU A 215 -10.18 -12.27 2.01
CA GLU A 215 -11.18 -13.32 2.27
C GLU A 215 -11.86 -13.11 3.62
N GLY A 216 -13.14 -13.49 3.73
CA GLY A 216 -13.90 -13.42 4.98
C GLY A 216 -14.33 -12.01 5.37
N GLU A 217 -14.49 -11.81 6.65
CA GLU A 217 -14.88 -10.53 7.24
C GLU A 217 -14.28 -10.37 8.64
N VAL A 218 -14.10 -9.13 9.07
CA VAL A 218 -13.62 -8.79 10.40
C VAL A 218 -14.49 -7.69 11.03
N PHE A 219 -14.74 -7.83 12.32
CA PHE A 219 -15.46 -6.87 13.15
C PHE A 219 -14.47 -6.29 14.15
N LEU A 220 -14.29 -4.98 14.14
CA LEU A 220 -13.41 -4.27 15.07
C LEU A 220 -14.25 -3.34 15.93
N THR A 221 -14.06 -3.45 17.24
CA THR A 221 -14.77 -2.60 18.21
C THR A 221 -13.76 -1.95 19.15
N SER A 222 -13.59 -0.64 19.05
CA SER A 222 -12.80 0.14 20.01
C SER A 222 -13.52 0.16 21.37
N LYS A 223 -12.78 0.31 22.46
CA LYS A 223 -13.34 0.38 23.81
C LYS A 223 -14.38 1.50 23.93
N GLY A 224 -15.63 1.12 24.19
CA GLY A 224 -16.75 2.06 24.30
C GLY A 224 -17.30 2.57 22.95
N GLY A 225 -16.77 2.09 21.83
CA GLY A 225 -17.24 2.41 20.49
C GLY A 225 -18.26 1.43 19.93
N SER A 226 -18.74 1.71 18.73
CA SER A 226 -19.57 0.79 17.95
C SER A 226 -18.71 -0.10 17.07
N PRO A 227 -19.11 -1.34 16.79
CA PRO A 227 -18.40 -2.22 15.88
C PRO A 227 -18.34 -1.65 14.48
N LYS A 228 -17.18 -1.75 13.85
CA LYS A 228 -16.97 -1.49 12.41
C LYS A 228 -16.76 -2.85 11.73
N THR A 229 -17.39 -3.04 10.59
CA THR A 229 -17.32 -4.29 9.81
C THR A 229 -16.58 -4.04 8.51
N PHE A 230 -15.66 -4.94 8.17
CA PHE A 230 -14.91 -4.92 6.93
C PHE A 230 -14.99 -6.29 6.26
N GLY A 231 -15.46 -6.32 5.04
CA GLY A 231 -15.58 -7.51 4.20
C GLY A 231 -14.52 -7.57 3.11
N VAL A 232 -14.62 -8.55 2.24
CA VAL A 232 -13.71 -8.73 1.10
C VAL A 232 -13.66 -7.45 0.25
N TRP A 233 -12.45 -7.01 -0.10
CA TRP A 233 -12.12 -5.78 -0.83
C TRP A 233 -12.21 -4.48 -0.02
N ASP A 234 -12.60 -4.55 1.25
CA ASP A 234 -12.46 -3.40 2.14
C ASP A 234 -11.02 -3.28 2.63
N SER A 235 -10.64 -2.05 2.97
CA SER A 235 -9.39 -1.78 3.66
C SER A 235 -9.56 -0.80 4.81
N PHE A 236 -8.66 -0.86 5.76
CA PHE A 236 -8.66 -0.02 6.94
C PHE A 236 -7.27 0.11 7.54
N LEU A 237 -7.09 1.12 8.35
CA LEU A 237 -5.91 1.32 9.17
C LEU A 237 -6.26 1.10 10.65
N VAL A 238 -5.49 0.25 11.30
CA VAL A 238 -5.40 0.18 12.76
C VAL A 238 -4.23 1.06 13.17
N PRO A 239 -4.48 2.21 13.81
CA PRO A 239 -3.38 3.09 14.19
C PRO A 239 -2.62 2.56 15.40
N GLU A 240 -1.36 2.94 15.50
CA GLU A 240 -0.58 2.78 16.73
C GLU A 240 -1.40 3.27 17.93
N VAL A 241 -1.32 2.56 19.05
CA VAL A 241 -2.05 2.84 20.31
C VAL A 241 -3.59 2.65 20.26
N TRP A 242 -4.13 1.99 19.25
CA TRP A 242 -5.53 1.55 19.21
C TRP A 242 -5.85 0.49 20.25
#